data_8c6b333223c14ffcb6b602cdf7c3382e
#
_entry.id   8c6b333223c14ffcb6b602cdf7c3382e
#
_cell.length_a   1.000
_cell.length_b   1.000
_cell.length_c   1.000
_cell.angle_alpha   90.00
_cell.angle_beta   90.00
_cell.angle_gamma   90.00
#
_symmetry.space_group_name_H-M   'P 1'
#
loop_
_entity.id
_entity.type
_entity.pdbx_description
1 polymer ?
#
loop_
_entity_poly.entity_id
_entity_poly.type
_entity_poly.pdbx_seq_one_letter_code
_entity_poly.pdbx_strand_id
1 'polypeptide(L)'
;MTNATPISHLNAQANEENKELKYEKNSALALNYHRVRKKDPLNDFISLLSGSKEIKNYSVTDQEFKSQIQWLKAHDAKFLTLKEFIKYKEKGKFPKRSVWINFDDMDQTIYDNAFPVLKKYHIPATGFLITNHIGSTNFHNLNLLSKKQLDEMYETGLWDFESHTHDLHALKKGNKSKFLDSSQSVASKDIKKSEHYLNKNYPKNERALAYPYGLINDDKIKAMKKNGIQYGFTLQEKAVTPDADNYRIPRILVSNDAFETLIKEWDGFDEEK
;
A
#
# COMPACT_ATOMS: atom_id res chain seq x y z
N MET A 1 -0.61 29.50 -16.41
CA MET A 1 0.48 28.62 -15.90
C MET A 1 -0.16 27.63 -14.95
N THR A 2 -0.45 26.44 -15.44
CA THR A 2 -1.09 25.37 -14.67
C THR A 2 -0.04 24.72 -13.79
N ASN A 3 -0.15 24.95 -12.47
CA ASN A 3 0.66 24.25 -11.48
C ASN A 3 0.32 22.75 -11.54
N ALA A 4 1.19 21.97 -12.14
CA ALA A 4 1.11 20.52 -12.08
C ALA A 4 1.23 20.11 -10.60
N THR A 5 0.25 19.36 -10.11
CA THR A 5 0.29 18.78 -8.76
C THR A 5 1.44 17.78 -8.63
N PRO A 6 2.02 17.54 -7.44
CA PRO A 6 3.08 16.55 -7.24
C PRO A 6 2.75 15.15 -7.79
N ILE A 7 1.46 14.82 -7.86
CA ILE A 7 0.94 13.58 -8.44
C ILE A 7 1.21 13.48 -9.96
N SER A 8 1.26 14.60 -10.69
CA SER A 8 1.56 14.58 -12.11
C SER A 8 3.04 14.29 -12.40
N HIS A 9 3.95 14.64 -11.49
CA HIS A 9 5.36 14.27 -11.60
C HIS A 9 5.60 12.77 -11.29
N LEU A 10 4.83 12.19 -10.37
CA LEU A 10 4.87 10.74 -10.11
C LEU A 10 4.36 9.95 -11.33
N ASN A 11 3.31 10.44 -11.99
CA ASN A 11 2.80 9.80 -13.22
C ASN A 11 3.72 9.98 -14.44
N ALA A 12 4.52 11.04 -14.51
CA ALA A 12 5.51 11.22 -15.57
C ALA A 12 6.72 10.27 -15.40
N GLN A 13 7.16 10.04 -14.15
CA GLN A 13 8.17 9.03 -13.84
C GLN A 13 7.65 7.60 -14.08
N ALA A 14 6.38 7.31 -13.77
CA ALA A 14 5.75 6.02 -14.02
C ALA A 14 5.82 5.59 -15.50
N ASN A 15 5.66 6.51 -16.44
CA ASN A 15 5.69 6.20 -17.87
C ASN A 15 7.07 5.82 -18.41
N GLU A 16 8.16 6.25 -17.77
CA GLU A 16 9.53 5.82 -18.11
C GLU A 16 9.92 4.51 -17.40
N GLU A 17 9.37 4.27 -16.20
CA GLU A 17 9.65 3.09 -15.36
C GLU A 17 8.88 1.83 -15.80
N ASN A 18 7.79 1.95 -16.56
CA ASN A 18 6.98 0.84 -17.07
C ASN A 18 7.77 -0.20 -17.89
N LYS A 19 8.91 0.19 -18.47
CA LYS A 19 9.80 -0.73 -19.16
C LYS A 19 10.57 -1.66 -18.24
N GLU A 20 10.81 -1.27 -16.98
CA GLU A 20 11.57 -2.06 -16.02
C GLU A 20 10.80 -3.24 -15.46
N LEU A 21 9.47 -3.14 -15.30
CA LEU A 21 8.62 -4.23 -14.78
C LEU A 21 8.70 -5.51 -15.63
N LYS A 22 8.88 -5.36 -16.95
CA LYS A 22 8.92 -6.47 -17.90
C LYS A 22 10.22 -7.30 -17.88
N TYR A 23 11.29 -6.76 -17.33
CA TYR A 23 12.63 -7.36 -17.41
C TYR A 23 13.21 -7.84 -16.08
N GLU A 24 12.51 -7.60 -14.98
CA GLU A 24 13.00 -7.99 -13.66
C GLU A 24 12.61 -9.44 -13.33
N LYS A 25 13.55 -10.35 -13.61
CA LYS A 25 13.51 -11.74 -13.09
C LYS A 25 13.84 -11.70 -11.59
N ASN A 26 13.45 -12.71 -10.83
CA ASN A 26 13.70 -12.79 -9.38
C ASN A 26 13.19 -11.55 -8.63
N SER A 27 11.94 -11.22 -8.85
CA SER A 27 11.26 -10.11 -8.19
C SER A 27 9.91 -10.55 -7.64
N ALA A 28 9.28 -9.67 -6.88
CA ALA A 28 7.92 -9.83 -6.36
C ALA A 28 7.10 -8.58 -6.64
N LEU A 29 5.80 -8.71 -6.78
CA LEU A 29 4.88 -7.59 -6.85
C LEU A 29 4.36 -7.23 -5.46
N ALA A 30 4.57 -6.00 -5.03
CA ALA A 30 3.92 -5.41 -3.87
C ALA A 30 2.72 -4.59 -4.35
N LEU A 31 1.52 -5.16 -4.24
CA LEU A 31 0.29 -4.58 -4.74
C LEU A 31 -0.40 -3.77 -3.64
N ASN A 32 -0.45 -2.46 -3.82
CA ASN A 32 -1.03 -1.53 -2.86
C ASN A 32 -2.42 -1.08 -3.28
N TYR A 33 -3.38 -1.24 -2.39
CA TYR A 33 -4.75 -0.75 -2.54
C TYR A 33 -5.03 0.31 -1.47
N HIS A 34 -5.96 1.23 -1.78
CA HIS A 34 -6.43 2.22 -0.82
C HIS A 34 -7.93 2.07 -0.55
N ARG A 35 -8.75 2.01 -1.58
CA ARG A 35 -10.21 1.90 -1.47
C ARG A 35 -10.75 0.85 -2.42
N VAL A 36 -11.67 0.04 -1.92
CA VAL A 36 -12.40 -0.94 -2.72
C VAL A 36 -13.88 -0.57 -2.65
N ARG A 37 -14.30 0.32 -3.56
CA ARG A 37 -15.65 0.90 -3.52
C ARG A 37 -16.66 -0.02 -4.17
N LYS A 38 -17.88 -0.03 -3.64
CA LYS A 38 -19.00 -0.69 -4.30
C LYS A 38 -19.23 -0.04 -5.67
N LYS A 39 -19.38 -0.87 -6.70
CA LYS A 39 -19.72 -0.37 -8.03
C LYS A 39 -21.10 0.29 -7.97
N ASP A 40 -21.14 1.56 -8.31
CA ASP A 40 -22.38 2.34 -8.38
C ASP A 40 -22.38 3.16 -9.69
N PRO A 41 -23.26 2.82 -10.65
CA PRO A 41 -23.30 3.49 -11.96
C PRO A 41 -23.53 5.01 -11.84
N LEU A 42 -24.22 5.48 -10.80
CA LEU A 42 -24.49 6.89 -10.59
C LEU A 42 -23.23 7.63 -10.12
N ASN A 43 -22.48 7.04 -9.18
CA ASN A 43 -21.22 7.58 -8.69
C ASN A 43 -20.12 7.53 -9.77
N ASP A 44 -20.11 6.50 -10.60
CA ASP A 44 -19.18 6.39 -11.73
C ASP A 44 -19.42 7.51 -12.75
N PHE A 45 -20.68 7.85 -13.01
CA PHE A 45 -21.05 8.96 -13.90
C PHE A 45 -20.66 10.32 -13.30
N ILE A 46 -20.89 10.55 -12.00
CA ILE A 46 -20.49 11.78 -11.30
C ILE A 46 -18.96 11.93 -11.26
N SER A 47 -18.23 10.82 -11.03
CA SER A 47 -16.76 10.83 -11.01
C SER A 47 -16.17 11.12 -12.40
N LEU A 48 -16.84 10.66 -13.47
CA LEU A 48 -16.48 10.96 -14.85
C LEU A 48 -16.64 12.45 -15.17
N LEU A 49 -17.72 13.07 -14.66
CA LEU A 49 -17.99 14.50 -14.82
C LEU A 49 -17.09 15.41 -13.98
N SER A 50 -16.71 14.96 -12.79
CA SER A 50 -15.86 15.74 -11.87
C SER A 50 -14.38 15.75 -12.25
N GLY A 51 -13.94 14.89 -13.18
CA GLY A 51 -12.55 14.82 -13.65
C GLY A 51 -11.53 14.50 -12.55
N SER A 52 -11.99 14.01 -11.39
CA SER A 52 -11.15 13.73 -10.23
C SER A 52 -10.22 12.54 -10.52
N LYS A 53 -9.00 12.82 -10.98
CA LYS A 53 -7.92 11.84 -11.17
C LYS A 53 -7.60 11.09 -9.86
N GLU A 54 -7.80 11.73 -8.73
CA GLU A 54 -7.54 11.18 -7.40
C GLU A 54 -8.43 9.96 -7.11
N ILE A 55 -9.73 10.03 -7.42
CA ILE A 55 -10.65 8.91 -7.24
C ILE A 55 -10.30 7.73 -8.15
N LYS A 56 -9.86 7.97 -9.37
CA LYS A 56 -9.48 6.92 -10.31
C LYS A 56 -8.19 6.20 -9.91
N ASN A 57 -7.21 6.92 -9.40
CA ASN A 57 -5.89 6.35 -9.09
C ASN A 57 -5.87 5.60 -7.75
N TYR A 58 -6.68 6.02 -6.75
CA TYR A 58 -6.69 5.45 -5.40
C TYR A 58 -7.88 4.53 -5.11
N SER A 59 -8.65 4.15 -6.13
CA SER A 59 -9.84 3.32 -5.93
C SER A 59 -9.97 2.27 -7.02
N VAL A 60 -10.40 1.09 -6.62
CA VAL A 60 -10.97 0.07 -7.49
C VAL A 60 -12.40 -0.22 -7.04
N THR A 61 -13.23 -0.76 -7.92
CA THR A 61 -14.55 -1.25 -7.53
C THR A 61 -14.44 -2.64 -6.90
N ASP A 62 -15.45 -3.06 -6.16
CA ASP A 62 -15.56 -4.40 -5.58
C ASP A 62 -15.51 -5.50 -6.68
N GLN A 63 -16.09 -5.23 -7.84
CA GLN A 63 -16.05 -6.14 -8.98
C GLN A 63 -14.65 -6.22 -9.60
N GLU A 64 -13.98 -5.09 -9.79
CA GLU A 64 -12.60 -5.04 -10.26
C GLU A 64 -11.67 -5.77 -9.30
N PHE A 65 -11.74 -5.47 -8.00
CA PHE A 65 -10.93 -6.14 -6.98
C PHE A 65 -11.12 -7.66 -7.01
N LYS A 66 -12.38 -8.12 -7.03
CA LYS A 66 -12.69 -9.55 -7.12
C LYS A 66 -12.10 -10.18 -8.39
N SER A 67 -12.25 -9.52 -9.54
CA SER A 67 -11.70 -10.00 -10.82
C SER A 67 -10.19 -10.05 -10.81
N GLN A 68 -9.52 -9.04 -10.22
CA GLN A 68 -8.07 -8.97 -10.09
C GLN A 68 -7.54 -10.12 -9.21
N ILE A 69 -8.17 -10.37 -8.05
CA ILE A 69 -7.82 -11.51 -7.19
C ILE A 69 -8.03 -12.85 -7.90
N GLN A 70 -9.12 -13.00 -8.63
CA GLN A 70 -9.38 -14.23 -9.40
C GLN A 70 -8.35 -14.43 -10.53
N TRP A 71 -7.97 -13.36 -11.22
CA TRP A 71 -6.93 -13.40 -12.25
C TRP A 71 -5.58 -13.82 -11.66
N LEU A 72 -5.15 -13.21 -10.55
CA LEU A 72 -3.91 -13.58 -9.87
C LEU A 72 -3.90 -15.05 -9.46
N LYS A 73 -5.01 -15.56 -8.93
CA LYS A 73 -5.14 -16.98 -8.60
C LYS A 73 -5.05 -17.88 -9.83
N ALA A 74 -5.71 -17.51 -10.91
CA ALA A 74 -5.70 -18.28 -12.16
C ALA A 74 -4.30 -18.34 -12.81
N HIS A 75 -3.44 -17.36 -12.51
CA HIS A 75 -2.04 -17.30 -12.96
C HIS A 75 -1.06 -17.80 -11.90
N ASP A 76 -1.53 -18.61 -10.95
CA ASP A 76 -0.72 -19.24 -9.90
C ASP A 76 0.11 -18.26 -9.06
N ALA A 77 -0.41 -17.04 -8.82
CA ALA A 77 0.24 -16.09 -7.94
C ALA A 77 0.51 -16.70 -6.56
N LYS A 78 1.73 -16.57 -6.07
CA LYS A 78 2.11 -16.97 -4.73
C LYS A 78 1.89 -15.79 -3.79
N PHE A 79 0.78 -15.80 -3.08
CA PHE A 79 0.46 -14.76 -2.11
C PHE A 79 1.32 -14.92 -0.85
N LEU A 80 2.06 -13.86 -0.52
CA LEU A 80 2.97 -13.82 0.63
C LEU A 80 2.39 -12.96 1.74
N THR A 81 2.63 -13.36 2.99
CA THR A 81 2.55 -12.43 4.13
C THR A 81 3.71 -11.43 4.04
N LEU A 82 3.63 -10.30 4.76
CA LEU A 82 4.76 -9.36 4.84
C LEU A 82 6.02 -10.04 5.39
N LYS A 83 5.87 -10.88 6.40
CA LYS A 83 6.96 -11.66 6.97
C LYS A 83 7.66 -12.55 5.95
N GLU A 84 6.90 -13.25 5.13
CA GLU A 84 7.45 -14.08 4.04
C GLU A 84 8.11 -13.23 2.96
N PHE A 85 7.48 -12.11 2.58
CA PHE A 85 8.02 -11.17 1.61
C PHE A 85 9.39 -10.65 2.04
N ILE A 86 9.51 -10.17 3.29
CA ILE A 86 10.78 -9.71 3.88
C ILE A 86 11.81 -10.85 3.91
N LYS A 87 11.42 -12.03 4.40
CA LYS A 87 12.29 -13.19 4.48
C LYS A 87 12.89 -13.57 3.12
N TYR A 88 12.08 -13.58 2.06
CA TYR A 88 12.58 -13.91 0.73
C TYR A 88 13.45 -12.80 0.14
N LYS A 89 13.11 -11.54 0.39
CA LYS A 89 13.93 -10.40 0.02
C LYS A 89 15.32 -10.50 0.66
N GLU A 90 15.40 -10.75 1.97
CA GLU A 90 16.66 -10.88 2.71
C GLU A 90 17.49 -12.12 2.30
N LYS A 91 16.82 -13.20 1.90
CA LYS A 91 17.47 -14.39 1.35
C LYS A 91 18.00 -14.20 -0.07
N GLY A 92 17.74 -13.07 -0.70
CA GLY A 92 18.18 -12.78 -2.06
C GLY A 92 17.40 -13.48 -3.16
N LYS A 93 16.26 -14.14 -2.85
CA LYS A 93 15.47 -14.85 -3.86
C LYS A 93 14.00 -14.93 -3.48
N PHE A 94 13.14 -14.41 -4.36
CA PHE A 94 11.71 -14.59 -4.28
C PHE A 94 11.28 -15.92 -4.96
N PRO A 95 10.29 -16.62 -4.40
CA PRO A 95 9.58 -17.66 -5.15
C PRO A 95 8.97 -17.08 -6.43
N LYS A 96 8.84 -17.90 -7.46
CA LYS A 96 8.17 -17.50 -8.69
C LYS A 96 6.74 -17.01 -8.41
N ARG A 97 6.28 -16.01 -9.16
CA ARG A 97 4.93 -15.42 -9.09
C ARG A 97 4.56 -14.86 -7.71
N SER A 98 5.58 -14.36 -6.97
CA SER A 98 5.37 -13.79 -5.63
C SER A 98 4.60 -12.48 -5.69
N VAL A 99 3.52 -12.41 -4.93
CA VAL A 99 2.64 -11.23 -4.78
C VAL A 99 2.38 -10.98 -3.30
N TRP A 100 2.56 -9.74 -2.86
CA TRP A 100 2.17 -9.30 -1.53
C TRP A 100 1.10 -8.23 -1.63
N ILE A 101 -0.08 -8.49 -1.05
CA ILE A 101 -1.23 -7.58 -1.04
C ILE A 101 -1.17 -6.71 0.20
N ASN A 102 -1.28 -5.40 0.03
CA ASN A 102 -1.30 -4.46 1.12
C ASN A 102 -2.26 -3.29 0.88
N PHE A 103 -2.67 -2.65 1.98
CA PHE A 103 -3.67 -1.58 1.99
C PHE A 103 -3.16 -0.43 2.86
N ASP A 104 -3.29 0.80 2.36
CA ASP A 104 -3.02 2.00 3.14
C ASP A 104 -4.32 2.58 3.72
N ASP A 105 -4.22 3.38 4.77
CA ASP A 105 -5.29 4.11 5.47
C ASP A 105 -6.28 3.22 6.22
N MET A 106 -6.65 2.08 5.70
CA MET A 106 -7.67 1.17 6.21
C MET A 106 -9.06 1.83 6.29
N ASP A 107 -9.53 2.27 5.12
CA ASP A 107 -10.88 2.80 4.94
C ASP A 107 -11.96 1.72 5.07
N GLN A 108 -13.18 2.12 5.45
CA GLN A 108 -14.33 1.23 5.65
C GLN A 108 -14.59 0.31 4.45
N THR A 109 -14.35 0.80 3.22
CA THR A 109 -14.57 -0.01 2.00
C THR A 109 -13.68 -1.25 1.92
N ILE A 110 -12.53 -1.24 2.60
CA ILE A 110 -11.63 -2.41 2.68
C ILE A 110 -12.29 -3.53 3.48
N TYR A 111 -12.88 -3.19 4.64
CA TYR A 111 -13.59 -4.16 5.46
C TYR A 111 -14.84 -4.69 4.75
N ASP A 112 -15.60 -3.81 4.12
CA ASP A 112 -16.86 -4.18 3.48
C ASP A 112 -16.66 -5.02 2.21
N ASN A 113 -15.66 -4.73 1.39
CA ASN A 113 -15.56 -5.26 0.03
C ASN A 113 -14.28 -6.07 -0.25
N ALA A 114 -13.14 -5.77 0.38
CA ALA A 114 -11.90 -6.52 0.18
C ALA A 114 -11.75 -7.69 1.15
N PHE A 115 -11.99 -7.46 2.44
CA PHE A 115 -11.83 -8.47 3.48
C PHE A 115 -12.63 -9.75 3.21
N PRO A 116 -13.92 -9.72 2.82
CA PRO A 116 -14.67 -10.94 2.52
C PRO A 116 -14.07 -11.75 1.37
N VAL A 117 -13.53 -11.09 0.34
CA VAL A 117 -12.89 -11.75 -0.81
C VAL A 117 -11.60 -12.44 -0.39
N LEU A 118 -10.73 -11.73 0.34
CA LEU A 118 -9.46 -12.28 0.82
C LEU A 118 -9.69 -13.43 1.80
N LYS A 119 -10.66 -13.29 2.71
CA LYS A 119 -11.06 -14.35 3.65
C LYS A 119 -11.55 -15.60 2.92
N LYS A 120 -12.41 -15.44 1.91
CA LYS A 120 -12.93 -16.56 1.10
C LYS A 120 -11.81 -17.37 0.43
N TYR A 121 -10.78 -16.70 -0.04
CA TYR A 121 -9.67 -17.34 -0.77
C TYR A 121 -8.45 -17.62 0.11
N HIS A 122 -8.52 -17.35 1.43
CA HIS A 122 -7.41 -17.49 2.38
C HIS A 122 -6.15 -16.74 1.95
N ILE A 123 -6.30 -15.53 1.42
CA ILE A 123 -5.20 -14.69 0.95
C ILE A 123 -4.77 -13.74 2.07
N PRO A 124 -3.48 -13.74 2.47
CA PRO A 124 -2.96 -12.83 3.45
C PRO A 124 -2.86 -11.41 2.91
N ALA A 125 -2.98 -10.43 3.79
CA ALA A 125 -2.79 -9.02 3.49
C ALA A 125 -2.21 -8.25 4.66
N THR A 126 -1.58 -7.11 4.38
CA THR A 126 -1.07 -6.17 5.37
C THR A 126 -1.84 -4.86 5.31
N GLY A 127 -2.28 -4.35 6.45
CA GLY A 127 -2.88 -3.03 6.58
C GLY A 127 -1.92 -2.03 7.22
N PHE A 128 -1.75 -0.86 6.60
CA PHE A 128 -0.95 0.24 7.15
C PHE A 128 -1.87 1.25 7.85
N LEU A 129 -1.74 1.35 9.18
CA LEU A 129 -2.65 2.09 10.04
C LEU A 129 -2.13 3.51 10.35
N ILE A 130 -3.02 4.49 10.26
CA ILE A 130 -2.81 5.83 10.84
C ILE A 130 -3.28 5.76 12.30
N THR A 131 -2.38 5.41 13.21
CA THR A 131 -2.76 4.88 14.52
C THR A 131 -3.48 5.86 15.46
N ASN A 132 -3.37 7.17 15.23
CA ASN A 132 -4.14 8.18 15.98
C ASN A 132 -5.57 8.37 15.44
N HIS A 133 -5.87 7.81 14.28
CA HIS A 133 -7.14 8.05 13.57
C HIS A 133 -8.00 6.79 13.41
N ILE A 134 -7.67 5.71 14.13
CA ILE A 134 -8.46 4.48 14.15
C ILE A 134 -9.89 4.81 14.63
N GLY A 135 -10.89 4.42 13.84
CA GLY A 135 -12.30 4.71 14.09
C GLY A 135 -12.74 6.13 13.77
N SER A 136 -11.86 6.96 13.22
CA SER A 136 -12.23 8.34 12.81
C SER A 136 -13.20 8.32 11.65
N THR A 137 -14.26 9.11 11.76
CA THR A 137 -15.17 9.40 10.66
C THR A 137 -14.75 10.70 9.96
N ASN A 138 -14.92 10.74 8.64
CA ASN A 138 -14.60 11.92 7.83
C ASN A 138 -13.12 12.39 7.93
N PHE A 139 -12.17 11.46 8.14
CA PHE A 139 -10.75 11.78 8.06
C PHE A 139 -10.35 11.93 6.58
N HIS A 140 -10.14 13.17 6.13
CA HIS A 140 -9.89 13.47 4.70
C HIS A 140 -10.92 12.79 3.76
N ASN A 141 -12.20 12.87 4.11
CA ASN A 141 -13.33 12.21 3.43
C ASN A 141 -13.31 10.66 3.52
N LEU A 142 -12.53 10.08 4.42
CA LEU A 142 -12.51 8.66 4.71
C LEU A 142 -13.17 8.33 6.04
N ASN A 143 -13.77 7.18 6.13
CA ASN A 143 -14.17 6.57 7.39
C ASN A 143 -13.19 5.44 7.69
N LEU A 144 -12.33 5.64 8.67
CA LEU A 144 -11.29 4.68 9.02
C LEU A 144 -11.85 3.59 9.94
N LEU A 145 -11.36 2.36 9.75
CA LEU A 145 -11.85 1.19 10.49
C LEU A 145 -11.73 1.38 12.00
N SER A 146 -12.76 0.94 12.70
CA SER A 146 -12.75 0.87 14.16
C SER A 146 -11.78 -0.20 14.64
N LYS A 147 -11.35 -0.06 15.90
CA LYS A 147 -10.51 -1.10 16.53
C LYS A 147 -11.18 -2.47 16.52
N LYS A 148 -12.50 -2.54 16.73
CA LYS A 148 -13.25 -3.80 16.68
C LYS A 148 -13.15 -4.49 15.33
N GLN A 149 -13.27 -3.74 14.22
CA GLN A 149 -13.14 -4.29 12.86
C GLN A 149 -11.70 -4.77 12.59
N LEU A 150 -10.70 -3.98 13.00
CA LEU A 150 -9.30 -4.37 12.87
C LEU A 150 -8.98 -5.63 13.70
N ASP A 151 -9.50 -5.75 14.92
CA ASP A 151 -9.33 -6.93 15.76
C ASP A 151 -9.94 -8.18 15.08
N GLU A 152 -11.15 -8.06 14.52
CA GLU A 152 -11.78 -9.16 13.78
C GLU A 152 -10.94 -9.61 12.58
N MET A 153 -10.37 -8.66 11.83
CA MET A 153 -9.48 -8.97 10.71
C MET A 153 -8.21 -9.66 11.19
N TYR A 154 -7.59 -9.15 12.25
CA TYR A 154 -6.35 -9.68 12.82
C TYR A 154 -6.53 -11.11 13.37
N GLU A 155 -7.65 -11.38 14.05
CA GLU A 155 -7.98 -12.70 14.61
C GLU A 155 -8.13 -13.80 13.57
N THR A 156 -8.38 -13.46 12.31
CA THR A 156 -8.39 -14.44 11.21
C THR A 156 -7.02 -15.06 10.94
N GLY A 157 -5.94 -14.42 11.40
CA GLY A 157 -4.57 -14.80 11.08
C GLY A 157 -4.13 -14.48 9.65
N LEU A 158 -5.01 -13.86 8.84
CA LEU A 158 -4.71 -13.46 7.45
C LEU A 158 -4.17 -12.02 7.36
N TRP A 159 -4.42 -11.19 8.39
CA TRP A 159 -4.02 -9.79 8.40
C TRP A 159 -2.94 -9.53 9.44
N ASP A 160 -1.94 -8.76 9.04
CA ASP A 160 -1.01 -8.07 9.91
C ASP A 160 -1.16 -6.56 9.73
N PHE A 161 -0.74 -5.80 10.74
CA PHE A 161 -0.86 -4.34 10.72
C PHE A 161 0.47 -3.69 11.02
N GLU A 162 0.77 -2.66 10.20
CA GLU A 162 2.01 -1.89 10.24
C GLU A 162 1.69 -0.38 10.25
N SER A 163 2.73 0.44 10.39
CA SER A 163 2.58 1.88 10.54
C SER A 163 2.34 2.62 9.21
N HIS A 164 1.34 3.54 9.22
CA HIS A 164 1.19 4.61 8.24
C HIS A 164 1.32 5.99 8.89
N THR A 165 2.23 6.10 9.88
CA THR A 165 2.39 7.18 10.87
C THR A 165 1.33 7.18 11.98
N HIS A 166 1.59 7.92 13.05
CA HIS A 166 0.61 8.14 14.10
C HIS A 166 -0.38 9.26 13.74
N ASP A 167 0.14 10.45 13.40
CA ASP A 167 -0.65 11.65 13.11
C ASP A 167 -0.01 12.59 12.04
N LEU A 168 0.88 12.05 11.20
CA LEU A 168 1.56 12.84 10.18
C LEU A 168 1.04 12.59 8.75
N HIS A 169 -0.09 11.88 8.61
CA HIS A 169 -0.72 11.62 7.32
C HIS A 169 -1.66 12.77 6.93
N ALA A 170 -1.09 13.86 6.46
CA ALA A 170 -1.82 15.01 5.95
C ALA A 170 -0.99 15.80 4.94
N LEU A 171 -1.65 16.59 4.10
CA LEU A 171 -1.03 17.63 3.29
C LEU A 171 -1.16 18.99 3.97
N LYS A 172 -0.08 19.73 3.97
CA LYS A 172 -0.04 21.15 4.35
C LYS A 172 -0.39 22.04 3.17
N LYS A 173 -0.54 23.32 3.40
CA LYS A 173 -0.72 24.35 2.35
C LYS A 173 0.38 24.19 1.29
N GLY A 174 -0.01 24.18 0.01
CA GLY A 174 0.92 23.94 -1.11
C GLY A 174 1.23 22.46 -1.36
N ASN A 175 0.35 21.54 -0.94
CA ASN A 175 0.44 20.09 -1.17
C ASN A 175 1.74 19.45 -0.63
N LYS A 176 2.31 19.99 0.44
CA LYS A 176 3.49 19.43 1.09
C LYS A 176 3.10 18.36 2.10
N SER A 177 3.71 17.18 2.02
CA SER A 177 3.51 16.12 3.01
C SER A 177 3.88 16.62 4.42
N LYS A 178 2.95 16.53 5.37
CA LYS A 178 3.18 16.86 6.78
C LYS A 178 4.33 16.00 7.36
N PHE A 179 4.41 14.73 6.97
CA PHE A 179 5.49 13.84 7.38
C PHE A 179 6.86 14.34 6.90
N LEU A 180 7.01 14.60 5.59
CA LEU A 180 8.29 15.09 5.04
C LEU A 180 8.71 16.46 5.58
N ASP A 181 7.74 17.35 5.77
CA ASP A 181 7.99 18.73 6.22
C ASP A 181 8.19 18.85 7.75
N SER A 182 7.96 17.76 8.49
CA SER A 182 8.22 17.74 9.93
C SER A 182 9.72 17.67 10.23
N SER A 183 10.14 18.19 11.39
CA SER A 183 11.50 17.99 11.88
C SER A 183 11.76 16.51 12.18
N GLN A 184 13.02 16.10 12.18
CA GLN A 184 13.41 14.73 12.55
C GLN A 184 12.90 14.34 13.96
N SER A 185 12.92 15.28 14.90
CA SER A 185 12.41 15.06 16.26
C SER A 185 10.90 14.81 16.28
N VAL A 186 10.12 15.57 15.51
CA VAL A 186 8.68 15.38 15.39
C VAL A 186 8.36 14.05 14.74
N ALA A 187 9.00 13.72 13.62
CA ALA A 187 8.84 12.45 12.96
C ALA A 187 9.21 11.26 13.88
N SER A 188 10.32 11.36 14.61
CA SER A 188 10.75 10.32 15.57
C SER A 188 9.73 10.08 16.67
N LYS A 189 9.15 11.15 17.26
CA LYS A 189 8.10 11.04 18.28
C LYS A 189 6.82 10.40 17.74
N ASP A 190 6.44 10.75 16.51
CA ASP A 190 5.26 10.20 15.84
C ASP A 190 5.44 8.69 15.58
N ILE A 191 6.55 8.30 14.98
CA ILE A 191 6.90 6.90 14.74
C ILE A 191 6.87 6.09 16.03
N LYS A 192 7.48 6.61 17.10
CA LYS A 192 7.48 5.96 18.41
C LYS A 192 6.07 5.72 18.97
N LYS A 193 5.16 6.68 18.80
CA LYS A 193 3.76 6.52 19.21
C LYS A 193 3.04 5.46 18.39
N SER A 194 3.24 5.46 17.08
CA SER A 194 2.67 4.45 16.19
C SER A 194 3.15 3.05 16.56
N GLU A 195 4.46 2.86 16.73
CA GLU A 195 5.04 1.58 17.13
C GLU A 195 4.56 1.11 18.51
N HIS A 196 4.42 2.03 19.48
CA HIS A 196 3.86 1.68 20.78
C HIS A 196 2.43 1.13 20.66
N TYR A 197 1.59 1.78 19.84
CA TYR A 197 0.22 1.32 19.59
C TYR A 197 0.20 -0.08 18.94
N LEU A 198 1.02 -0.28 17.90
CA LEU A 198 1.09 -1.54 17.17
C LEU A 198 1.62 -2.68 18.04
N ASN A 199 2.70 -2.46 18.77
CA ASN A 199 3.27 -3.47 19.66
C ASN A 199 2.29 -3.90 20.78
N LYS A 200 1.46 -2.96 21.26
CA LYS A 200 0.45 -3.24 22.27
C LYS A 200 -0.74 -4.04 21.73
N ASN A 201 -1.22 -3.70 20.53
CA ASN A 201 -2.47 -4.22 20.01
C ASN A 201 -2.28 -5.31 18.94
N TYR A 202 -1.18 -5.24 18.17
CA TYR A 202 -0.88 -6.14 17.05
C TYR A 202 0.61 -6.53 17.08
N PRO A 203 1.04 -7.34 18.06
CA PRO A 203 2.47 -7.57 18.36
C PRO A 203 3.25 -8.34 17.29
N LYS A 204 2.57 -8.91 16.29
CA LYS A 204 3.22 -9.63 15.17
C LYS A 204 3.60 -8.69 14.01
N ASN A 205 3.95 -7.45 14.30
CA ASN A 205 4.40 -6.50 13.28
C ASN A 205 5.88 -6.71 12.92
N GLU A 206 6.23 -6.36 11.69
CA GLU A 206 7.56 -6.53 11.12
C GLU A 206 8.40 -5.24 11.17
N ARG A 207 7.99 -4.24 11.93
CA ARG A 207 8.68 -2.95 12.03
C ARG A 207 8.77 -2.22 10.70
N ALA A 208 7.66 -2.15 10.01
CA ALA A 208 7.53 -1.52 8.71
C ALA A 208 6.70 -0.23 8.75
N LEU A 209 6.98 0.69 7.83
CA LEU A 209 6.26 1.94 7.68
C LEU A 209 5.98 2.21 6.20
N ALA A 210 4.72 2.38 5.84
CA ALA A 210 4.34 2.94 4.55
C ALA A 210 4.33 4.47 4.63
N TYR A 211 4.99 5.12 3.69
CA TYR A 211 5.12 6.57 3.71
C TYR A 211 3.85 7.26 3.24
N PRO A 212 3.35 8.28 3.98
CA PRO A 212 2.28 9.12 3.47
C PRO A 212 2.61 9.61 2.06
N TYR A 213 1.70 9.36 1.12
CA TYR A 213 1.85 9.70 -0.31
C TYR A 213 3.04 9.04 -1.02
N GLY A 214 3.63 7.98 -0.42
CA GLY A 214 4.81 7.29 -0.94
C GLY A 214 6.11 8.07 -0.88
N LEU A 215 6.15 9.22 -0.18
CA LEU A 215 7.26 10.19 -0.21
C LEU A 215 8.21 10.01 0.98
N ILE A 216 9.50 9.97 0.71
CA ILE A 216 10.56 9.81 1.72
C ILE A 216 11.81 10.63 1.39
N ASN A 217 12.57 11.00 2.41
CA ASN A 217 13.89 11.58 2.32
C ASN A 217 14.82 11.00 3.40
N ASP A 218 16.12 11.26 3.28
CA ASP A 218 17.14 10.69 4.17
C ASP A 218 16.97 11.12 5.63
N ASP A 219 16.45 12.31 5.86
CA ASP A 219 16.21 12.81 7.21
C ASP A 219 15.13 11.99 7.95
N LYS A 220 14.08 11.61 7.25
CA LYS A 220 13.03 10.74 7.80
C LYS A 220 13.48 9.29 7.94
N ILE A 221 14.36 8.82 7.05
CA ILE A 221 15.00 7.49 7.21
C ILE A 221 15.83 7.44 8.49
N LYS A 222 16.55 8.51 8.85
CA LYS A 222 17.26 8.60 10.14
C LYS A 222 16.31 8.48 11.33
N ALA A 223 15.14 9.15 11.27
CA ALA A 223 14.12 9.04 12.32
C ALA A 223 13.57 7.60 12.43
N MET A 224 13.36 6.93 11.31
CA MET A 224 12.94 5.52 11.29
C MET A 224 13.96 4.60 11.94
N LYS A 225 15.21 4.67 11.52
CA LYS A 225 16.32 3.88 12.08
C LYS A 225 16.45 4.06 13.58
N LYS A 226 16.35 5.31 14.05
CA LYS A 226 16.39 5.64 15.49
C LYS A 226 15.28 4.96 16.30
N ASN A 227 14.14 4.67 15.68
CA ASN A 227 12.99 4.03 16.32
C ASN A 227 12.84 2.53 15.98
N GLY A 228 13.86 1.93 15.37
CA GLY A 228 13.90 0.49 15.08
C GLY A 228 13.01 0.07 13.91
N ILE A 229 12.54 1.00 13.09
CA ILE A 229 11.87 0.66 11.81
C ILE A 229 12.94 0.14 10.86
N GLN A 230 12.68 -0.98 10.23
CA GLN A 230 13.63 -1.69 9.37
C GLN A 230 13.25 -1.63 7.88
N TYR A 231 11.97 -1.43 7.59
CA TYR A 231 11.45 -1.46 6.23
C TYR A 231 10.56 -0.25 5.97
N GLY A 232 10.75 0.39 4.83
CA GLY A 232 9.97 1.54 4.40
C GLY A 232 9.47 1.40 2.97
N PHE A 233 8.20 1.70 2.75
CA PHE A 233 7.50 1.48 1.48
C PHE A 233 7.11 2.78 0.82
N THR A 234 7.51 2.92 -0.45
CA THR A 234 7.11 4.00 -1.36
C THR A 234 5.87 3.61 -2.18
N LEU A 235 5.50 4.46 -3.14
CA LEU A 235 4.54 4.15 -4.21
C LEU A 235 5.23 4.24 -5.58
N GLN A 236 6.49 3.88 -5.65
CA GLN A 236 7.21 3.77 -6.91
C GLN A 236 6.73 2.52 -7.65
N GLU A 237 6.24 2.69 -8.88
CA GLU A 237 5.64 1.61 -9.69
C GLU A 237 6.71 0.69 -10.27
N LYS A 238 7.25 -0.19 -9.42
CA LYS A 238 8.27 -1.19 -9.78
C LYS A 238 7.95 -2.53 -9.13
N ALA A 239 8.42 -3.62 -9.75
CA ALA A 239 8.61 -4.88 -9.07
C ALA A 239 9.72 -4.75 -8.02
N VAL A 240 9.64 -5.55 -6.95
CA VAL A 240 10.61 -5.52 -5.86
C VAL A 240 11.67 -6.58 -6.10
N THR A 241 12.91 -6.14 -6.33
CA THR A 241 14.07 -7.03 -6.37
C THR A 241 14.65 -7.26 -4.97
N PRO A 242 15.37 -8.36 -4.72
CA PRO A 242 15.96 -8.63 -3.41
C PRO A 242 16.94 -7.54 -2.93
N ASP A 243 17.63 -6.86 -3.85
CA ASP A 243 18.60 -5.80 -3.58
C ASP A 243 17.98 -4.40 -3.40
N ALA A 244 16.66 -4.26 -3.56
CA ALA A 244 15.98 -2.99 -3.31
C ALA A 244 16.30 -2.44 -1.91
N ASP A 245 16.54 -1.12 -1.82
CA ASP A 245 16.80 -0.44 -0.55
C ASP A 245 15.66 -0.68 0.44
N ASN A 246 15.97 -1.20 1.63
CA ASN A 246 14.98 -1.53 2.66
C ASN A 246 14.15 -0.32 3.12
N TYR A 247 14.62 0.90 2.91
CA TYR A 247 13.88 2.13 3.23
C TYR A 247 13.23 2.78 2.01
N ARG A 248 13.30 2.16 0.84
CA ARG A 248 12.68 2.63 -0.41
C ARG A 248 12.10 1.48 -1.22
N ILE A 249 11.43 0.55 -0.54
CA ILE A 249 10.82 -0.61 -1.21
C ILE A 249 9.64 -0.12 -2.06
N PRO A 250 9.65 -0.40 -3.36
CA PRO A 250 8.58 0.04 -4.26
C PRO A 250 7.28 -0.73 -4.02
N ARG A 251 6.16 -0.09 -4.32
CA ARG A 251 4.84 -0.70 -4.36
C ARG A 251 4.06 -0.17 -5.56
N ILE A 252 3.30 -1.01 -6.21
CA ILE A 252 2.42 -0.62 -7.30
C ILE A 252 1.08 -0.21 -6.71
N LEU A 253 0.70 1.06 -6.88
CA LEU A 253 -0.64 1.54 -6.56
C LEU A 253 -1.63 0.95 -7.57
N VAL A 254 -2.52 0.08 -7.12
CA VAL A 254 -3.43 -0.65 -8.00
C VAL A 254 -4.65 0.20 -8.34
N SER A 255 -4.75 0.56 -9.59
CA SER A 255 -5.99 0.95 -10.27
C SER A 255 -6.36 -0.14 -11.27
N ASN A 256 -7.54 -0.08 -11.87
CA ASN A 256 -7.88 -1.02 -12.94
C ASN A 256 -6.92 -0.88 -14.13
N ASP A 257 -6.55 0.34 -14.49
CA ASP A 257 -5.59 0.61 -15.55
C ASP A 257 -4.21 0.01 -15.24
N ALA A 258 -3.66 0.27 -14.04
CA ALA A 258 -2.38 -0.29 -13.63
C ALA A 258 -2.40 -1.83 -13.60
N PHE A 259 -3.54 -2.43 -13.22
CA PHE A 259 -3.66 -3.88 -13.22
C PHE A 259 -3.58 -4.45 -14.65
N GLU A 260 -4.32 -3.85 -15.60
CA GLU A 260 -4.36 -4.31 -16.98
C GLU A 260 -3.05 -4.05 -17.74
N THR A 261 -2.40 -2.91 -17.51
CA THR A 261 -1.26 -2.47 -18.32
C THR A 261 0.11 -2.77 -17.71
N LEU A 262 0.19 -2.94 -16.38
CA LEU A 262 1.45 -3.21 -15.68
C LEU A 262 1.48 -4.61 -15.05
N ILE A 263 0.46 -4.92 -14.23
CA ILE A 263 0.50 -6.13 -13.41
C ILE A 263 0.34 -7.38 -14.27
N LYS A 264 -0.62 -7.37 -15.20
CA LYS A 264 -0.81 -8.50 -16.13
C LYS A 264 0.37 -8.71 -17.07
N GLU A 265 1.12 -7.65 -17.37
CA GLU A 265 2.27 -7.67 -18.26
C GLU A 265 3.60 -7.97 -17.54
N TRP A 266 3.56 -8.29 -16.26
CA TRP A 266 4.76 -8.64 -15.51
C TRP A 266 5.29 -10.03 -15.91
N ASP A 267 6.53 -10.11 -16.37
CA ASP A 267 7.18 -11.34 -16.83
C ASP A 267 7.18 -12.47 -15.79
N GLY A 268 7.05 -12.13 -14.50
CA GLY A 268 7.00 -13.12 -13.44
C GLY A 268 5.83 -14.09 -13.53
N PHE A 269 4.75 -13.75 -14.25
CA PHE A 269 3.63 -14.65 -14.50
C PHE A 269 3.88 -15.60 -15.66
N ASP A 270 4.81 -15.29 -16.57
CA ASP A 270 5.18 -16.09 -17.73
C ASP A 270 6.31 -17.10 -17.43
N GLU A 271 6.95 -17.01 -16.26
CA GLU A 271 7.96 -17.98 -15.86
C GLU A 271 7.37 -19.39 -15.74
N GLU A 272 7.99 -20.37 -16.37
CA GLU A 272 7.60 -21.79 -16.25
C GLU A 272 7.61 -22.26 -14.80
N LYS A 273 6.68 -23.18 -14.46
CA LYS A 273 6.48 -23.70 -13.09
C LYS A 273 7.68 -24.43 -12.54
#